data_7cf9fcefeeb5253bc635c190beea9489
#
_entry.id   7cf9fcefeeb5253bc635c190beea9489
#
_cell.length_a   1.000
_cell.length_b   1.000
_cell.length_c   1.000
_cell.angle_alpha   90.00
_cell.angle_beta   90.00
_cell.angle_gamma   90.00
#
_symmetry.space_group_name_H-M   'P 1'
#
loop_
_entity.id
_entity.type
_entity.pdbx_description
1 polymer ?
#
loop_
_entity_poly.entity_id
_entity_poly.type
_entity_poly.pdbx_seq_one_letter_code
_entity_poly.pdbx_strand_id
1 'polypeptide(L)'
;MMNGSFGNSRTNTLLNEYSSLLGDAVLRRRARSAEQSARLEAEMASRVKSEFIANMSHELRTRLNTVIGFSKLLSKHRDTTISDEDIVQYAEFIHNSAGQLLAIINDILDISKMQSGRYTLDNNEFPLSDVAEAAVAHLADAAKAAGLTLSCKTDKKLPQIRGDIAKLQQVLNNVISNAIKFTPAGGTIEVSMSRISNVGVCIHVADTGVGMSQEEIGIALTPFGQVDGSHTRWREGTGLGLPIARALVELHGGEIVIDSEKDKGTVVTIRLPSRNLVETLDPEIAAELTVSPPPKQNQPVEGKDV
;
A
#
# COMPACT_ATOMS: atom_id res chain seq x y z
N MET A 1 22.71 -77.65 19.98
CA MET A 1 22.63 -76.39 19.23
C MET A 1 21.22 -75.79 19.34
N MET A 2 20.92 -75.11 20.39
CA MET A 2 19.67 -74.31 20.56
C MET A 2 19.89 -73.21 21.61
N ASN A 3 20.46 -72.10 21.27
CA ASN A 3 20.55 -70.92 22.18
C ASN A 3 20.79 -69.57 21.46
N GLY A 4 20.26 -69.40 20.26
CA GLY A 4 20.46 -68.12 19.52
C GLY A 4 19.19 -67.32 19.22
N SER A 5 17.96 -67.81 19.45
CA SER A 5 16.73 -67.19 18.96
C SER A 5 16.01 -66.33 19.98
N PHE A 6 16.23 -66.51 21.27
CA PHE A 6 15.49 -65.77 22.32
C PHE A 6 16.03 -64.37 22.63
N GLY A 7 17.31 -64.08 22.33
CA GLY A 7 17.91 -62.76 22.55
C GLY A 7 17.42 -61.69 21.57
N ASN A 8 17.23 -62.06 20.31
CA ASN A 8 16.90 -61.13 19.23
C ASN A 8 15.46 -60.60 19.31
N SER A 9 14.51 -61.40 19.78
CA SER A 9 13.10 -60.97 19.93
C SER A 9 12.93 -59.89 21.01
N ARG A 10 13.60 -60.04 22.15
CA ARG A 10 13.53 -59.10 23.28
C ARG A 10 14.20 -57.77 22.94
N THR A 11 15.31 -57.80 22.22
CA THR A 11 16.04 -56.61 21.76
C THR A 11 15.21 -55.81 20.75
N ASN A 12 14.55 -56.48 19.81
CA ASN A 12 13.66 -55.83 18.81
C ASN A 12 12.42 -55.22 19.48
N THR A 13 11.84 -55.84 20.49
CA THR A 13 10.69 -55.26 21.23
C THR A 13 11.11 -53.97 21.97
N LEU A 14 12.25 -53.99 22.66
CA LEU A 14 12.79 -52.80 23.33
C LEU A 14 13.11 -51.67 22.37
N LEU A 15 13.72 -51.97 21.21
CA LEU A 15 14.00 -50.99 20.17
C LEU A 15 12.72 -50.34 19.61
N ASN A 16 11.66 -51.13 19.41
CA ASN A 16 10.37 -50.62 18.95
C ASN A 16 9.70 -49.72 20.02
N GLU A 17 9.74 -50.13 21.30
CA GLU A 17 9.24 -49.30 22.40
C GLU A 17 10.00 -47.98 22.54
N TYR A 18 11.35 -47.98 22.47
CA TYR A 18 12.15 -46.75 22.48
C TYR A 18 11.88 -45.87 21.26
N SER A 19 11.73 -46.47 20.08
CA SER A 19 11.40 -45.72 18.86
C SER A 19 10.03 -45.05 18.96
N SER A 20 9.04 -45.75 19.53
CA SER A 20 7.70 -45.17 19.78
C SER A 20 7.74 -44.07 20.80
N LEU A 21 8.43 -44.22 21.93
CA LEU A 21 8.59 -43.20 22.96
C LEU A 21 9.31 -41.94 22.46
N LEU A 22 10.38 -42.14 21.63
CA LEU A 22 11.09 -41.05 20.98
C LEU A 22 10.19 -40.32 19.96
N GLY A 23 9.43 -41.06 19.16
CA GLY A 23 8.45 -40.51 18.23
C GLY A 23 7.41 -39.64 18.93
N ASP A 24 6.82 -40.14 20.01
CA ASP A 24 5.85 -39.41 20.82
C ASP A 24 6.46 -38.19 21.47
N ALA A 25 7.68 -38.26 21.98
CA ALA A 25 8.37 -37.13 22.58
C ALA A 25 8.66 -36.01 21.56
N VAL A 26 9.08 -36.38 20.33
CA VAL A 26 9.31 -35.46 19.22
C VAL A 26 8.01 -34.80 18.76
N LEU A 27 6.94 -35.57 18.62
CA LEU A 27 5.62 -35.06 18.24
C LEU A 27 5.07 -34.08 19.30
N ARG A 28 5.16 -34.42 20.59
CA ARG A 28 4.74 -33.53 21.69
C ARG A 28 5.59 -32.25 21.72
N ARG A 29 6.89 -32.34 21.46
CA ARG A 29 7.76 -31.15 21.39
C ARG A 29 7.38 -30.24 20.22
N ARG A 30 7.12 -30.80 19.03
CA ARG A 30 6.67 -30.06 17.87
C ARG A 30 5.31 -29.41 18.09
N ALA A 31 4.35 -30.11 18.68
CA ALA A 31 3.04 -29.58 19.02
C ALA A 31 3.13 -28.40 20.01
N ARG A 32 3.93 -28.54 21.09
CA ARG A 32 4.16 -27.44 22.03
C ARG A 32 4.85 -26.24 21.40
N SER A 33 5.83 -26.45 20.53
CA SER A 33 6.51 -25.37 19.81
C SER A 33 5.55 -24.63 18.88
N ALA A 34 4.70 -25.36 18.14
CA ALA A 34 3.68 -24.77 17.28
C ALA A 34 2.63 -23.98 18.08
N GLU A 35 2.17 -24.51 19.20
CA GLU A 35 1.24 -23.84 20.12
C GLU A 35 1.84 -22.55 20.69
N GLN A 36 3.10 -22.60 21.12
CA GLN A 36 3.81 -21.40 21.63
C GLN A 36 3.96 -20.34 20.53
N SER A 37 4.35 -20.73 19.29
CA SER A 37 4.44 -19.80 18.17
C SER A 37 3.08 -19.16 17.88
N ALA A 38 2.01 -19.95 17.76
CA ALA A 38 0.67 -19.45 17.50
C ALA A 38 0.17 -18.51 18.61
N ARG A 39 0.49 -18.81 19.88
CA ARG A 39 0.16 -17.96 21.01
C ARG A 39 0.91 -16.62 20.96
N LEU A 40 2.21 -16.63 20.68
CA LEU A 40 3.02 -15.43 20.55
C LEU A 40 2.53 -14.56 19.38
N GLU A 41 2.18 -15.16 18.24
CA GLU A 41 1.60 -14.45 17.11
C GLU A 41 0.26 -13.80 17.48
N ALA A 42 -0.61 -14.52 18.20
CA ALA A 42 -1.90 -13.99 18.65
C ALA A 42 -1.72 -12.84 19.68
N GLU A 43 -0.78 -12.98 20.63
CA GLU A 43 -0.45 -11.93 21.61
C GLU A 43 0.11 -10.68 20.90
N MET A 44 1.01 -10.84 19.92
CA MET A 44 1.53 -9.73 19.11
C MET A 44 0.42 -9.05 18.30
N ALA A 45 -0.43 -9.81 17.63
CA ALA A 45 -1.57 -9.26 16.86
C ALA A 45 -2.53 -8.49 17.78
N SER A 46 -2.82 -9.00 18.98
CA SER A 46 -3.67 -8.32 19.98
C SER A 46 -3.04 -7.03 20.49
N ARG A 47 -1.72 -7.02 20.70
CA ARG A 47 -0.98 -5.83 21.13
C ARG A 47 -1.00 -4.76 20.05
N VAL A 48 -0.66 -5.11 18.80
CA VAL A 48 -0.72 -4.19 17.65
C VAL A 48 -2.12 -3.61 17.49
N LYS A 49 -3.17 -4.42 17.63
CA LYS A 49 -4.57 -3.95 17.58
C LYS A 49 -4.90 -2.97 18.70
N SER A 50 -4.39 -3.21 19.92
CA SER A 50 -4.63 -2.32 21.07
C SER A 50 -3.90 -0.98 20.93
N GLU A 51 -2.66 -1.00 20.47
CA GLU A 51 -1.87 0.19 20.15
C GLU A 51 -2.52 0.98 19.02
N PHE A 52 -3.04 0.29 17.98
CA PHE A 52 -3.83 0.87 16.91
C PHE A 52 -5.01 1.70 17.44
N ILE A 53 -5.86 1.10 18.32
CA ILE A 53 -7.03 1.78 18.88
C ILE A 53 -6.62 2.98 19.75
N ALA A 54 -5.55 2.84 20.54
CA ALA A 54 -5.07 3.91 21.42
C ALA A 54 -4.55 5.11 20.60
N ASN A 55 -3.73 4.86 19.58
CA ASN A 55 -3.18 5.90 18.72
C ASN A 55 -4.27 6.61 17.90
N MET A 56 -5.24 5.84 17.37
CA MET A 56 -6.43 6.39 16.70
C MET A 56 -7.19 7.36 17.63
N SER A 57 -7.47 6.90 18.86
CA SER A 57 -8.23 7.71 19.82
C SER A 57 -7.50 9.02 20.15
N HIS A 58 -6.18 8.98 20.21
CA HIS A 58 -5.36 10.17 20.45
C HIS A 58 -5.40 11.14 19.26
N GLU A 59 -5.17 10.65 18.03
CA GLU A 59 -5.18 11.46 16.81
C GLU A 59 -6.56 12.11 16.56
N LEU A 60 -7.64 11.32 16.69
CA LEU A 60 -9.01 11.82 16.56
C LEU A 60 -9.30 12.91 17.62
N ARG A 61 -8.89 12.68 18.89
CA ARG A 61 -9.11 13.63 19.97
C ARG A 61 -8.38 14.94 19.76
N THR A 62 -7.13 14.91 19.29
CA THR A 62 -6.33 16.10 19.00
C THR A 62 -7.00 16.97 17.95
N ARG A 63 -7.42 16.37 16.82
CA ARG A 63 -8.09 17.10 15.72
C ARG A 63 -9.47 17.62 16.15
N LEU A 64 -10.23 16.82 16.88
CA LEU A 64 -11.54 17.23 17.40
C LEU A 64 -11.42 18.38 18.39
N ASN A 65 -10.42 18.34 19.29
CA ASN A 65 -10.18 19.43 20.24
C ASN A 65 -9.80 20.74 19.55
N THR A 66 -9.05 20.69 18.43
CA THR A 66 -8.75 21.85 17.60
C THR A 66 -10.03 22.46 17.02
N VAL A 67 -10.90 21.64 16.43
CA VAL A 67 -12.20 22.08 15.89
C VAL A 67 -13.06 22.72 16.99
N ILE A 68 -13.21 22.04 18.14
CA ILE A 68 -14.00 22.54 19.27
C ILE A 68 -13.40 23.83 19.85
N GLY A 69 -12.06 23.92 19.97
CA GLY A 69 -11.35 25.06 20.52
C GLY A 69 -11.59 26.33 19.69
N PHE A 70 -11.30 26.28 18.40
CA PHE A 70 -11.49 27.44 17.51
C PHE A 70 -12.97 27.76 17.30
N SER A 71 -13.86 26.78 17.21
CA SER A 71 -15.30 27.02 17.18
C SER A 71 -15.79 27.74 18.42
N LYS A 72 -15.27 27.41 19.62
CA LYS A 72 -15.59 28.12 20.87
C LYS A 72 -15.06 29.54 20.91
N LEU A 73 -13.87 29.77 20.33
CA LEU A 73 -13.33 31.16 20.20
C LEU A 73 -14.23 31.99 19.30
N LEU A 74 -14.61 31.47 18.13
CA LEU A 74 -15.54 32.14 17.21
C LEU A 74 -16.91 32.39 17.86
N SER A 75 -17.46 31.47 18.64
CA SER A 75 -18.76 31.63 19.30
C SER A 75 -18.77 32.71 20.37
N LYS A 76 -17.60 33.04 20.95
CA LYS A 76 -17.42 34.11 21.95
C LYS A 76 -17.09 35.47 21.34
N HIS A 77 -17.10 35.60 20.02
CA HIS A 77 -16.76 36.82 19.31
C HIS A 77 -17.56 38.05 19.78
N ARG A 78 -18.79 37.87 20.26
CA ARG A 78 -19.62 38.97 20.80
C ARG A 78 -19.07 39.58 22.10
N ASP A 79 -18.32 38.80 22.87
CA ASP A 79 -17.76 39.18 24.16
C ASP A 79 -16.29 39.60 24.09
N THR A 80 -15.64 39.38 22.94
CA THR A 80 -14.21 39.66 22.74
C THR A 80 -14.00 40.23 21.33
N THR A 81 -13.24 41.30 21.22
CA THR A 81 -12.91 41.93 19.92
C THR A 81 -11.94 40.99 19.18
N ILE A 82 -12.43 40.21 18.23
CA ILE A 82 -11.65 39.36 17.33
C ILE A 82 -11.61 40.10 15.98
N SER A 83 -10.45 40.14 15.34
CA SER A 83 -10.32 40.76 14.00
C SER A 83 -10.97 39.89 12.92
N ASP A 84 -11.33 40.47 11.78
CA ASP A 84 -11.85 39.75 10.64
C ASP A 84 -10.80 38.72 10.11
N GLU A 85 -9.51 39.07 10.18
CA GLU A 85 -8.41 38.18 9.82
C GLU A 85 -8.36 36.95 10.74
N ASP A 86 -8.52 37.13 12.06
CA ASP A 86 -8.56 36.01 13.03
C ASP A 86 -9.77 35.12 12.79
N ILE A 87 -10.94 35.69 12.42
CA ILE A 87 -12.12 34.92 12.09
C ILE A 87 -11.86 33.98 10.92
N VAL A 88 -11.26 34.52 9.84
CA VAL A 88 -10.89 33.69 8.66
C VAL A 88 -9.88 32.64 9.06
N GLN A 89 -8.83 32.99 9.79
CA GLN A 89 -7.79 32.05 10.23
C GLN A 89 -8.38 30.91 11.10
N TYR A 90 -9.27 31.25 12.06
CA TYR A 90 -9.90 30.24 12.91
C TYR A 90 -10.83 29.30 12.11
N ALA A 91 -11.56 29.87 11.12
CA ALA A 91 -12.37 29.07 10.21
C ALA A 91 -11.53 28.11 9.36
N GLU A 92 -10.36 28.56 8.88
CA GLU A 92 -9.40 27.70 8.17
C GLU A 92 -8.86 26.59 9.06
N PHE A 93 -8.50 26.88 10.31
CA PHE A 93 -8.06 25.83 11.25
C PHE A 93 -9.14 24.79 11.51
N ILE A 94 -10.41 25.20 11.63
CA ILE A 94 -11.55 24.31 11.79
C ILE A 94 -11.69 23.44 10.54
N HIS A 95 -11.71 24.06 9.35
CA HIS A 95 -11.87 23.37 8.07
C HIS A 95 -10.77 22.33 7.86
N ASN A 96 -9.51 22.70 8.02
CA ASN A 96 -8.36 21.84 7.85
C ASN A 96 -8.36 20.67 8.85
N SER A 97 -8.67 20.94 10.14
CA SER A 97 -8.73 19.90 11.15
C SER A 97 -9.89 18.93 10.93
N ALA A 98 -11.04 19.42 10.49
CA ALA A 98 -12.19 18.57 10.14
C ALA A 98 -11.91 17.70 8.91
N GLY A 99 -11.27 18.27 7.89
CA GLY A 99 -10.82 17.51 6.70
C GLY A 99 -9.84 16.38 7.04
N GLN A 100 -8.86 16.67 7.90
CA GLN A 100 -7.90 15.68 8.38
C GLN A 100 -8.59 14.59 9.23
N LEU A 101 -9.57 14.96 10.06
CA LEU A 101 -10.36 14.01 10.85
C LEU A 101 -11.13 13.06 9.94
N LEU A 102 -11.79 13.58 8.91
CA LEU A 102 -12.53 12.78 7.93
C LEU A 102 -11.60 11.83 7.16
N ALA A 103 -10.41 12.29 6.78
CA ALA A 103 -9.42 11.45 6.13
C ALA A 103 -9.00 10.27 7.02
N ILE A 104 -8.71 10.51 8.31
CA ILE A 104 -8.37 9.46 9.27
C ILE A 104 -9.52 8.45 9.41
N ILE A 105 -10.76 8.90 9.52
CA ILE A 105 -11.94 8.01 9.62
C ILE A 105 -12.05 7.13 8.37
N ASN A 106 -11.89 7.70 7.17
CA ASN A 106 -11.92 6.96 5.93
C ASN A 106 -10.77 5.92 5.83
N ASP A 107 -9.57 6.30 6.25
CA ASP A 107 -8.41 5.41 6.31
C ASP A 107 -8.68 4.20 7.21
N ILE A 108 -9.29 4.41 8.36
CA ILE A 108 -9.67 3.38 9.31
C ILE A 108 -10.72 2.43 8.71
N LEU A 109 -11.75 2.99 8.07
CA LEU A 109 -12.78 2.21 7.39
C LEU A 109 -12.21 1.39 6.24
N ASP A 110 -11.27 1.95 5.48
CA ASP A 110 -10.60 1.25 4.39
C ASP A 110 -9.79 0.06 4.95
N ILE A 111 -8.96 0.26 5.97
CA ILE A 111 -8.20 -0.83 6.63
C ILE A 111 -9.15 -1.91 7.16
N SER A 112 -10.26 -1.52 7.82
CA SER A 112 -11.24 -2.48 8.37
C SER A 112 -11.90 -3.31 7.27
N LYS A 113 -12.28 -2.70 6.14
CA LYS A 113 -12.84 -3.40 4.98
C LYS A 113 -11.84 -4.35 4.34
N MET A 114 -10.57 -3.93 4.21
CA MET A 114 -9.49 -4.76 3.65
C MET A 114 -9.24 -5.99 4.53
N GLN A 115 -9.12 -5.82 5.86
CA GLN A 115 -8.90 -6.92 6.80
C GLN A 115 -10.07 -7.93 6.84
N SER A 116 -11.30 -7.47 6.57
CA SER A 116 -12.47 -8.35 6.53
C SER A 116 -12.66 -9.07 5.19
N GLY A 117 -11.79 -8.84 4.20
CA GLY A 117 -11.90 -9.40 2.86
C GLY A 117 -13.12 -8.91 2.07
N ARG A 118 -13.77 -7.83 2.54
CA ARG A 118 -14.99 -7.26 1.90
C ARG A 118 -14.67 -6.11 0.95
N TYR A 119 -13.40 -5.86 0.70
CA TYR A 119 -13.01 -4.77 -0.17
C TYR A 119 -13.10 -5.21 -1.63
N THR A 120 -13.88 -4.50 -2.44
CA THR A 120 -13.99 -4.72 -3.88
C THR A 120 -13.39 -3.53 -4.61
N LEU A 121 -12.54 -3.80 -5.61
CA LEU A 121 -11.98 -2.77 -6.48
C LEU A 121 -12.96 -2.46 -7.60
N ASP A 122 -13.10 -1.19 -7.95
CA ASP A 122 -13.79 -0.74 -9.17
C ASP A 122 -12.79 -0.77 -10.33
N ASN A 123 -12.72 -1.93 -10.99
CA ASN A 123 -11.74 -2.19 -12.04
C ASN A 123 -12.15 -1.57 -13.37
N ASN A 124 -11.45 -0.49 -13.74
CA ASN A 124 -11.56 0.20 -15.03
C ASN A 124 -10.24 0.10 -15.80
N GLU A 125 -10.28 0.37 -17.11
CA GLU A 125 -9.10 0.44 -17.97
C GLU A 125 -8.71 1.90 -18.18
N PHE A 126 -7.45 2.24 -17.92
CA PHE A 126 -6.95 3.60 -18.00
C PHE A 126 -5.41 3.64 -18.21
N PRO A 127 -4.89 4.74 -18.77
CA PRO A 127 -3.45 4.99 -18.80
C PRO A 127 -2.92 5.24 -17.40
N LEU A 128 -1.88 4.50 -17.00
CA LEU A 128 -1.24 4.70 -15.70
C LEU A 128 -0.57 6.08 -15.56
N SER A 129 -0.13 6.64 -16.69
CA SER A 129 0.40 8.01 -16.80
C SER A 129 -0.56 9.04 -16.22
N ASP A 130 -1.86 8.92 -16.50
CA ASP A 130 -2.87 9.90 -16.10
C ASP A 130 -3.00 9.94 -14.57
N VAL A 131 -2.90 8.77 -13.91
CA VAL A 131 -2.94 8.66 -12.45
C VAL A 131 -1.71 9.30 -11.82
N ALA A 132 -0.53 9.07 -12.39
CA ALA A 132 0.71 9.66 -11.87
C ALA A 132 0.77 11.17 -12.10
N GLU A 133 0.40 11.65 -13.28
CA GLU A 133 0.34 13.08 -13.60
C GLU A 133 -0.68 13.80 -12.71
N ALA A 134 -1.86 13.21 -12.48
CA ALA A 134 -2.86 13.76 -11.59
C ALA A 134 -2.39 13.81 -10.13
N ALA A 135 -1.67 12.80 -9.63
CA ALA A 135 -1.10 12.80 -8.29
C ALA A 135 -0.02 13.87 -8.11
N VAL A 136 0.85 14.01 -9.10
CA VAL A 136 1.90 15.05 -9.11
C VAL A 136 1.28 16.44 -9.19
N ALA A 137 0.28 16.66 -10.04
CA ALA A 137 -0.42 17.95 -10.15
C ALA A 137 -1.14 18.30 -8.83
N HIS A 138 -1.79 17.33 -8.18
CA HIS A 138 -2.47 17.53 -6.91
C HIS A 138 -1.52 17.97 -5.79
N LEU A 139 -0.28 17.50 -5.77
CA LEU A 139 0.69 17.76 -4.71
C LEU A 139 1.74 18.82 -5.08
N ALA A 140 1.65 19.41 -6.27
CA ALA A 140 2.61 20.38 -6.78
C ALA A 140 2.73 21.61 -5.88
N ASP A 141 1.60 22.18 -5.43
CA ASP A 141 1.60 23.36 -4.56
C ASP A 141 2.19 23.05 -3.18
N ALA A 142 1.88 21.87 -2.63
CA ALA A 142 2.45 21.43 -1.35
C ALA A 142 3.98 21.22 -1.45
N ALA A 143 4.46 20.62 -2.54
CA ALA A 143 5.89 20.48 -2.79
C ALA A 143 6.58 21.83 -2.93
N LYS A 144 5.98 22.76 -3.70
CA LYS A 144 6.50 24.11 -3.87
C LYS A 144 6.53 24.89 -2.56
N ALA A 145 5.48 24.80 -1.75
CA ALA A 145 5.43 25.44 -0.42
C ALA A 145 6.50 24.89 0.53
N ALA A 146 6.87 23.59 0.38
CA ALA A 146 7.98 22.96 1.11
C ALA A 146 9.37 23.27 0.52
N GLY A 147 9.45 24.04 -0.59
CA GLY A 147 10.71 24.37 -1.26
C GLY A 147 11.32 23.18 -2.01
N LEU A 148 10.50 22.24 -2.50
CA LEU A 148 10.93 21.02 -3.19
C LEU A 148 10.67 21.08 -4.69
N THR A 149 11.46 20.35 -5.46
CA THR A 149 11.22 20.10 -6.87
C THR A 149 10.52 18.76 -7.04
N LEU A 150 9.26 18.79 -7.47
CA LEU A 150 8.48 17.58 -7.79
C LEU A 150 8.37 17.43 -9.32
N SER A 151 8.73 16.26 -9.84
CA SER A 151 8.70 15.99 -11.28
C SER A 151 8.09 14.63 -11.58
N CYS A 152 7.48 14.51 -12.78
CA CYS A 152 6.95 13.26 -13.28
C CYS A 152 7.62 12.93 -14.64
N LYS A 153 8.19 11.73 -14.74
CA LYS A 153 8.75 11.20 -15.99
C LYS A 153 7.89 10.03 -16.45
N THR A 154 7.01 10.28 -17.39
CA THR A 154 6.14 9.25 -17.94
C THR A 154 6.66 8.78 -19.30
N ASP A 155 6.70 7.48 -19.52
CA ASP A 155 6.86 6.91 -20.85
C ASP A 155 5.48 6.79 -21.50
N LYS A 156 5.24 7.56 -22.58
CA LYS A 156 3.97 7.55 -23.33
C LYS A 156 3.65 6.20 -24.01
N LYS A 157 4.59 5.27 -23.99
CA LYS A 157 4.41 3.91 -24.56
C LYS A 157 3.95 2.88 -23.54
N LEU A 158 3.63 3.30 -22.31
CA LEU A 158 3.11 2.38 -21.31
C LEU A 158 1.70 1.91 -21.72
N PRO A 159 1.42 0.60 -21.59
CA PRO A 159 0.08 0.09 -21.86
C PRO A 159 -0.92 0.60 -20.83
N GLN A 160 -2.20 0.57 -21.20
CA GLN A 160 -3.26 0.79 -20.24
C GLN A 160 -3.24 -0.32 -19.18
N ILE A 161 -3.71 0.01 -17.99
CA ILE A 161 -3.86 -0.96 -16.91
C ILE A 161 -5.32 -1.10 -16.53
N ARG A 162 -5.67 -2.27 -16.01
CA ARG A 162 -6.96 -2.53 -15.37
C ARG A 162 -6.81 -2.46 -13.85
N GLY A 163 -7.56 -1.58 -13.22
CA GLY A 163 -7.51 -1.36 -11.78
C GLY A 163 -8.51 -0.31 -11.31
N ASP A 164 -8.43 0.04 -10.05
CA ASP A 164 -9.23 1.11 -9.44
C ASP A 164 -8.42 2.43 -9.44
N ILE A 165 -8.85 3.36 -10.32
CA ILE A 165 -8.19 4.66 -10.51
C ILE A 165 -8.08 5.43 -9.18
N ALA A 166 -9.20 5.51 -8.42
CA ALA A 166 -9.25 6.29 -7.19
C ALA A 166 -8.30 5.72 -6.13
N LYS A 167 -8.17 4.39 -6.08
CA LYS A 167 -7.28 3.72 -5.12
C LYS A 167 -5.81 3.80 -5.52
N LEU A 168 -5.48 3.69 -6.80
CA LEU A 168 -4.12 3.93 -7.26
C LEU A 168 -3.70 5.41 -7.11
N GLN A 169 -4.64 6.35 -7.31
CA GLN A 169 -4.43 7.75 -6.96
C GLN A 169 -4.13 7.93 -5.46
N GLN A 170 -4.90 7.27 -4.59
CA GLN A 170 -4.69 7.27 -3.14
C GLN A 170 -3.30 6.70 -2.77
N VAL A 171 -2.88 5.61 -3.42
CA VAL A 171 -1.53 5.03 -3.25
C VAL A 171 -0.46 6.07 -3.57
N LEU A 172 -0.52 6.70 -4.74
CA LEU A 172 0.47 7.70 -5.16
C LEU A 172 0.46 8.94 -4.26
N ASN A 173 -0.72 9.44 -3.92
CA ASN A 173 -0.85 10.55 -2.99
C ASN A 173 -0.19 10.25 -1.64
N ASN A 174 -0.39 9.05 -1.09
CA ASN A 174 0.22 8.64 0.17
C ASN A 174 1.75 8.56 0.08
N VAL A 175 2.28 8.00 -1.00
CA VAL A 175 3.73 7.85 -1.18
C VAL A 175 4.38 9.21 -1.45
N ILE A 176 3.82 10.03 -2.36
CA ILE A 176 4.37 11.35 -2.71
C ILE A 176 4.26 12.31 -1.53
N SER A 177 3.15 12.31 -0.77
CA SER A 177 3.02 13.16 0.43
C SER A 177 4.04 12.80 1.51
N ASN A 178 4.36 11.51 1.67
CA ASN A 178 5.45 11.08 2.54
C ASN A 178 6.80 11.60 2.03
N ALA A 179 7.08 11.50 0.74
CA ALA A 179 8.30 12.04 0.14
C ALA A 179 8.42 13.56 0.40
N ILE A 180 7.34 14.34 0.20
CA ILE A 180 7.32 15.77 0.50
C ILE A 180 7.60 16.03 1.98
N LYS A 181 6.99 15.24 2.85
CA LYS A 181 7.10 15.38 4.30
C LYS A 181 8.53 15.14 4.79
N PHE A 182 9.25 14.19 4.22
CA PHE A 182 10.55 13.73 4.73
C PHE A 182 11.75 14.23 3.91
N THR A 183 11.52 15.03 2.87
CA THR A 183 12.58 15.67 2.10
C THR A 183 12.83 17.09 2.62
N PRO A 184 14.07 17.46 2.96
CA PRO A 184 14.43 18.83 3.31
C PRO A 184 14.22 19.80 2.14
N ALA A 185 14.01 21.08 2.47
CA ALA A 185 13.92 22.13 1.46
C ALA A 185 15.15 22.16 0.54
N GLY A 186 14.94 22.36 -0.76
CA GLY A 186 15.97 22.25 -1.80
C GLY A 186 16.13 20.85 -2.37
N GLY A 187 15.46 19.84 -1.79
CA GLY A 187 15.48 18.47 -2.29
C GLY A 187 14.58 18.24 -3.52
N THR A 188 14.66 17.02 -4.05
CA THR A 188 13.93 16.63 -5.26
C THR A 188 13.11 15.37 -5.04
N ILE A 189 11.95 15.30 -5.69
CA ILE A 189 11.08 14.13 -5.74
C ILE A 189 10.79 13.83 -7.20
N GLU A 190 11.10 12.62 -7.63
CA GLU A 190 10.87 12.16 -8.99
C GLU A 190 9.90 10.98 -9.01
N VAL A 191 8.82 11.11 -9.75
CA VAL A 191 7.90 10.01 -10.06
C VAL A 191 8.23 9.52 -11.46
N SER A 192 8.57 8.24 -11.59
CA SER A 192 8.87 7.64 -12.89
C SER A 192 8.18 6.29 -13.04
N MET A 193 7.93 5.89 -14.28
CA MET A 193 7.26 4.63 -14.60
C MET A 193 8.06 3.87 -15.64
N SER A 194 8.05 2.54 -15.50
CA SER A 194 8.71 1.64 -16.43
C SER A 194 7.93 0.35 -16.62
N ARG A 195 7.95 -0.20 -17.85
CA ARG A 195 7.47 -1.55 -18.11
C ARG A 195 8.62 -2.52 -17.90
N ILE A 196 8.38 -3.58 -17.15
CA ILE A 196 9.32 -4.69 -16.99
C ILE A 196 8.72 -5.89 -17.71
N SER A 197 9.39 -6.38 -18.75
CA SER A 197 8.94 -7.54 -19.54
C SER A 197 8.66 -8.73 -18.64
N ASN A 198 7.51 -9.39 -18.81
CA ASN A 198 7.01 -10.53 -18.05
C ASN A 198 6.70 -10.28 -16.55
N VAL A 199 6.95 -9.09 -16.02
CA VAL A 199 6.65 -8.73 -14.62
C VAL A 199 5.40 -7.85 -14.55
N GLY A 200 5.32 -6.83 -15.41
CA GLY A 200 4.25 -5.86 -15.41
C GLY A 200 4.74 -4.43 -15.54
N VAL A 201 4.18 -3.53 -14.74
CA VAL A 201 4.55 -2.11 -14.71
C VAL A 201 5.05 -1.75 -13.30
N CYS A 202 6.07 -0.92 -13.26
CA CYS A 202 6.60 -0.35 -12.02
C CYS A 202 6.42 1.17 -12.01
N ILE A 203 6.01 1.70 -10.85
CA ILE A 203 6.03 3.12 -10.56
C ILE A 203 7.09 3.32 -9.48
N HIS A 204 8.02 4.23 -9.72
CA HIS A 204 9.06 4.60 -8.78
C HIS A 204 8.80 6.03 -8.28
N VAL A 205 8.80 6.20 -6.97
CA VAL A 205 8.81 7.51 -6.33
C VAL A 205 10.12 7.61 -5.58
N ALA A 206 11.03 8.42 -6.12
CA ALA A 206 12.37 8.63 -5.55
C ALA A 206 12.45 10.01 -4.90
N ASP A 207 12.90 10.08 -3.67
CA ASP A 207 13.14 11.32 -2.95
C ASP A 207 14.59 11.41 -2.46
N THR A 208 15.06 12.64 -2.27
CA THR A 208 16.36 12.94 -1.67
C THR A 208 16.25 13.31 -0.19
N GLY A 209 15.34 12.63 0.50
CA GLY A 209 15.02 12.88 1.90
C GLY A 209 16.01 12.28 2.89
N VAL A 210 15.59 12.27 4.16
CA VAL A 210 16.43 11.76 5.27
C VAL A 210 16.66 10.25 5.23
N GLY A 211 15.92 9.52 4.41
CA GLY A 211 16.02 8.06 4.31
C GLY A 211 15.66 7.31 5.61
N MET A 212 15.72 6.00 5.52
CA MET A 212 15.35 5.07 6.61
C MET A 212 16.34 3.91 6.71
N SER A 213 16.55 3.39 7.93
CA SER A 213 17.19 2.09 8.13
C SER A 213 16.22 0.94 7.83
N GLN A 214 16.72 -0.30 7.69
CA GLN A 214 15.89 -1.47 7.47
C GLN A 214 14.88 -1.73 8.61
N GLU A 215 15.25 -1.41 9.85
CA GLU A 215 14.37 -1.51 11.00
C GLU A 215 13.24 -0.47 10.92
N GLU A 216 13.60 0.76 10.53
CA GLU A 216 12.65 1.86 10.37
C GLU A 216 11.67 1.61 9.21
N ILE A 217 12.09 0.99 8.11
CA ILE A 217 11.21 0.55 7.02
C ILE A 217 10.16 -0.43 7.56
N GLY A 218 10.59 -1.40 8.38
CA GLY A 218 9.67 -2.33 9.03
C GLY A 218 8.60 -1.62 9.86
N ILE A 219 9.00 -0.62 10.64
CA ILE A 219 8.09 0.19 11.46
C ILE A 219 7.15 1.01 10.56
N ALA A 220 7.66 1.69 9.54
CA ALA A 220 6.88 2.54 8.64
C ALA A 220 5.80 1.77 7.85
N LEU A 221 5.97 0.48 7.64
CA LEU A 221 5.00 -0.40 6.99
C LEU A 221 3.95 -0.97 7.94
N THR A 222 4.08 -0.76 9.25
CA THR A 222 3.05 -1.13 10.23
C THR A 222 2.05 -0.02 10.43
N PRO A 223 0.75 -0.32 10.60
CA PRO A 223 -0.24 0.71 10.90
C PRO A 223 0.16 1.55 12.13
N PHE A 224 0.15 2.89 12.01
CA PHE A 224 0.62 3.86 13.00
C PHE A 224 2.11 3.77 13.38
N GLY A 225 2.89 3.00 12.63
CA GLY A 225 4.32 2.99 12.80
C GLY A 225 4.89 4.37 12.50
N GLN A 226 5.55 4.95 13.48
CA GLN A 226 6.26 6.21 13.36
C GLN A 226 7.72 5.98 13.76
N VAL A 227 8.61 6.49 12.94
CA VAL A 227 10.05 6.44 13.24
C VAL A 227 10.37 7.63 14.13
N ASP A 228 10.75 7.37 15.38
CA ASP A 228 11.16 8.39 16.35
C ASP A 228 12.47 9.04 15.92
N GLY A 229 12.38 10.17 15.22
CA GLY A 229 13.55 10.99 14.88
C GLY A 229 13.64 12.18 15.82
N SER A 230 14.68 12.23 16.64
CA SER A 230 14.96 13.27 17.65
C SER A 230 15.10 14.70 17.11
N HIS A 231 15.02 14.92 15.80
CA HIS A 231 15.18 16.22 15.13
C HIS A 231 13.97 16.68 14.31
N THR A 232 12.83 15.97 14.31
CA THR A 232 11.72 16.28 13.42
C THR A 232 10.39 16.48 14.17
N ARG A 233 10.40 17.32 15.19
CA ARG A 233 9.21 17.76 15.95
C ARG A 233 8.12 18.44 15.10
N TRP A 234 8.31 18.57 13.76
CA TRP A 234 7.44 19.31 12.84
C TRP A 234 6.69 18.43 11.83
N ARG A 235 6.78 17.11 11.92
CA ARG A 235 6.24 16.24 10.86
C ARG A 235 5.18 15.30 11.41
N GLU A 236 4.05 15.87 11.82
CA GLU A 236 2.85 15.12 12.20
C GLU A 236 2.32 14.25 11.05
N GLY A 237 1.91 13.04 11.35
CA GLY A 237 1.25 12.15 10.41
C GLY A 237 0.63 10.97 11.14
N THR A 238 -0.41 10.40 10.55
CA THR A 238 -1.18 9.31 11.17
C THR A 238 -0.42 7.98 11.21
N GLY A 239 0.66 7.83 10.42
CA GLY A 239 1.32 6.52 10.24
C GLY A 239 0.46 5.50 9.48
N LEU A 240 -0.61 5.94 8.80
CA LEU A 240 -1.51 5.07 8.05
C LEU A 240 -1.24 5.08 6.54
N GLY A 241 -0.66 6.15 6.00
CA GLY A 241 -0.54 6.33 4.56
C GLY A 241 0.19 5.20 3.85
N LEU A 242 1.38 4.81 4.35
CA LEU A 242 2.18 3.75 3.73
C LEU A 242 1.59 2.35 3.91
N PRO A 243 1.07 1.96 5.08
CA PRO A 243 0.29 0.72 5.26
C PRO A 243 -0.93 0.62 4.34
N ILE A 244 -1.68 1.72 4.15
CA ILE A 244 -2.82 1.76 3.23
C ILE A 244 -2.37 1.61 1.79
N ALA A 245 -1.32 2.34 1.39
CA ALA A 245 -0.75 2.22 0.06
C ALA A 245 -0.35 0.76 -0.24
N ARG A 246 0.33 0.10 0.70
CA ARG A 246 0.69 -1.31 0.60
C ARG A 246 -0.52 -2.20 0.42
N ALA A 247 -1.52 -2.08 1.29
CA ALA A 247 -2.72 -2.92 1.23
C ALA A 247 -3.51 -2.71 -0.07
N LEU A 248 -3.61 -1.47 -0.57
CA LEU A 248 -4.25 -1.16 -1.85
C LEU A 248 -3.51 -1.77 -3.03
N VAL A 249 -2.18 -1.73 -3.03
CA VAL A 249 -1.35 -2.37 -4.07
C VAL A 249 -1.48 -3.89 -4.02
N GLU A 250 -1.49 -4.50 -2.82
CA GLU A 250 -1.74 -5.94 -2.62
C GLU A 250 -3.12 -6.36 -3.14
N LEU A 251 -4.17 -5.53 -2.96
CA LEU A 251 -5.49 -5.77 -3.55
C LEU A 251 -5.48 -5.76 -5.08
N HIS A 252 -4.62 -4.95 -5.71
CA HIS A 252 -4.38 -4.99 -7.16
C HIS A 252 -3.49 -6.17 -7.57
N GLY A 253 -3.06 -7.01 -6.60
CA GLY A 253 -2.17 -8.15 -6.80
C GLY A 253 -0.72 -7.77 -7.05
N GLY A 254 -0.37 -6.54 -6.71
CA GLY A 254 0.98 -5.98 -6.76
C GLY A 254 1.73 -6.06 -5.44
N GLU A 255 2.87 -5.39 -5.40
CA GLU A 255 3.70 -5.26 -4.20
C GLU A 255 4.33 -3.87 -4.10
N ILE A 256 4.63 -3.43 -2.88
CA ILE A 256 5.46 -2.25 -2.61
C ILE A 256 6.82 -2.71 -2.09
N VAL A 257 7.88 -2.22 -2.72
CA VAL A 257 9.26 -2.41 -2.30
C VAL A 257 9.84 -1.05 -1.93
N ILE A 258 10.53 -0.97 -0.80
CA ILE A 258 11.17 0.26 -0.33
C ILE A 258 12.66 0.01 -0.28
N ASP A 259 13.42 0.86 -0.98
CA ASP A 259 14.86 0.93 -0.92
C ASP A 259 15.23 2.30 -0.33
N SER A 260 15.90 2.30 0.82
CA SER A 260 16.18 3.52 1.55
C SER A 260 17.47 3.37 2.36
N GLU A 261 18.22 4.46 2.39
CA GLU A 261 19.44 4.58 3.21
C GLU A 261 19.43 5.95 3.89
N LYS A 262 19.83 5.99 5.16
CA LYS A 262 19.88 7.26 5.92
C LYS A 262 20.72 8.29 5.20
N ASP A 263 20.18 9.52 5.15
CA ASP A 263 20.78 10.72 4.53
C ASP A 263 21.00 10.60 3.00
N LYS A 264 20.46 9.54 2.35
CA LYS A 264 20.52 9.38 0.89
C LYS A 264 19.17 9.45 0.22
N GLY A 265 18.08 9.33 1.00
CA GLY A 265 16.72 9.36 0.50
C GLY A 265 16.04 8.00 0.43
N THR A 266 14.90 7.97 -0.23
CA THR A 266 14.07 6.76 -0.35
C THR A 266 13.58 6.59 -1.78
N VAL A 267 13.56 5.35 -2.24
CA VAL A 267 12.89 4.93 -3.47
C VAL A 267 11.78 3.95 -3.11
N VAL A 268 10.54 4.36 -3.31
CA VAL A 268 9.38 3.49 -3.17
C VAL A 268 9.01 2.98 -4.55
N THR A 269 9.08 1.67 -4.74
CA THR A 269 8.72 0.99 -5.99
C THR A 269 7.39 0.27 -5.82
N ILE A 270 6.38 0.68 -6.60
CA ILE A 270 5.08 0.03 -6.69
C ILE A 270 5.12 -0.87 -7.93
N ARG A 271 4.95 -2.18 -7.75
CA ARG A 271 4.91 -3.16 -8.83
C ARG A 271 3.49 -3.65 -9.05
N LEU A 272 2.98 -3.49 -10.26
CA LEU A 272 1.69 -4.03 -10.67
C LEU A 272 1.94 -5.16 -11.68
N PRO A 273 1.34 -6.36 -11.47
CA PRO A 273 1.63 -7.54 -12.30
C PRO A 273 1.09 -7.39 -13.73
N SER A 274 1.68 -8.15 -14.66
CA SER A 274 1.32 -8.15 -16.08
C SER A 274 -0.16 -8.44 -16.35
N ARG A 275 -0.84 -9.19 -15.48
CA ARG A 275 -2.30 -9.43 -15.58
C ARG A 275 -3.15 -8.15 -15.48
N ASN A 276 -2.59 -7.08 -14.93
CA ASN A 276 -3.25 -5.78 -14.88
C ASN A 276 -3.03 -4.96 -16.16
N LEU A 277 -2.13 -5.39 -17.05
CA LEU A 277 -1.90 -4.71 -18.32
C LEU A 277 -3.00 -5.07 -19.31
N VAL A 278 -3.52 -4.05 -19.97
CA VAL A 278 -4.39 -4.22 -21.14
C VAL A 278 -3.49 -4.30 -22.36
N GLU A 279 -3.40 -5.48 -22.98
CA GLU A 279 -2.70 -5.62 -24.24
C GLU A 279 -3.47 -4.84 -25.31
N THR A 280 -3.02 -3.64 -25.63
CA THR A 280 -3.42 -3.01 -26.89
C THR A 280 -2.74 -3.79 -28.01
N LEU A 281 -3.52 -4.50 -28.81
CA LEU A 281 -3.04 -5.02 -30.09
C LEU A 281 -2.38 -3.87 -30.82
N ASP A 282 -1.11 -4.06 -31.22
CA ASP A 282 -0.40 -3.07 -32.02
C ASP A 282 -1.30 -2.61 -33.17
N PRO A 283 -1.50 -1.31 -33.41
CA PRO A 283 -2.41 -0.83 -34.45
C PRO A 283 -2.08 -1.42 -35.82
N GLU A 284 -0.82 -1.79 -36.07
CA GLU A 284 -0.40 -2.49 -37.28
C GLU A 284 -0.94 -3.93 -37.35
N ILE A 285 -0.95 -4.66 -36.24
CA ILE A 285 -1.50 -6.02 -36.17
C ILE A 285 -3.05 -5.99 -36.22
N ALA A 286 -3.68 -5.00 -35.59
CA ALA A 286 -5.12 -4.79 -35.69
C ALA A 286 -5.57 -4.45 -37.13
N ALA A 287 -4.76 -3.72 -37.88
CA ALA A 287 -5.02 -3.42 -39.28
C ALA A 287 -4.87 -4.65 -40.18
N GLU A 288 -3.93 -5.55 -39.92
CA GLU A 288 -3.78 -6.80 -40.67
C GLU A 288 -4.92 -7.81 -40.39
N LEU A 289 -5.48 -7.83 -39.19
CA LEU A 289 -6.61 -8.71 -38.87
C LEU A 289 -7.95 -8.24 -39.45
N THR A 290 -8.06 -6.96 -39.81
CA THR A 290 -9.28 -6.39 -40.43
C THR A 290 -9.30 -6.50 -41.96
N VAL A 291 -8.23 -6.95 -42.62
CA VAL A 291 -8.11 -7.05 -44.09
C VAL A 291 -8.33 -8.48 -44.60
N SER A 292 -9.04 -9.32 -43.93
CA SER A 292 -9.52 -10.57 -44.56
C SER A 292 -10.88 -10.34 -45.19
N PRO A 293 -10.99 -10.32 -46.55
CA PRO A 293 -12.29 -10.23 -47.19
C PRO A 293 -13.11 -11.50 -46.93
N PRO A 294 -14.43 -11.39 -46.76
CA PRO A 294 -15.27 -12.57 -46.51
C PRO A 294 -15.15 -13.56 -47.70
N PRO A 295 -15.21 -14.87 -47.43
CA PRO A 295 -15.13 -15.88 -48.46
C PRO A 295 -16.28 -15.69 -49.45
N LYS A 296 -15.95 -15.65 -50.74
CA LYS A 296 -16.92 -15.55 -51.85
C LYS A 296 -17.91 -16.71 -51.71
N GLN A 297 -19.16 -16.37 -51.51
CA GLN A 297 -20.27 -17.33 -51.58
C GLN A 297 -20.30 -17.89 -52.99
N ASN A 298 -20.12 -19.22 -53.14
CA ASN A 298 -20.33 -19.95 -54.39
C ASN A 298 -21.81 -19.78 -54.79
N GLN A 299 -22.03 -19.14 -55.92
CA GLN A 299 -23.35 -19.14 -56.59
C GLN A 299 -23.66 -20.56 -57.07
N PRO A 300 -24.91 -21.03 -56.91
CA PRO A 300 -25.32 -22.32 -57.46
C PRO A 300 -25.35 -22.26 -58.99
N VAL A 301 -24.72 -23.25 -59.62
CA VAL A 301 -24.73 -23.48 -61.07
C VAL A 301 -26.14 -23.93 -61.44
N GLU A 302 -26.88 -23.11 -62.17
CA GLU A 302 -28.10 -23.50 -62.82
C GLU A 302 -27.82 -24.59 -63.87
N GLY A 303 -28.38 -25.76 -63.68
CA GLY A 303 -28.42 -26.84 -64.64
C GLY A 303 -29.31 -26.44 -65.81
N LYS A 304 -28.79 -26.49 -67.03
CA LYS A 304 -29.59 -26.49 -68.27
C LYS A 304 -29.90 -27.93 -68.63
N ASP A 305 -31.22 -28.20 -68.61
CA ASP A 305 -31.81 -29.37 -69.24
C ASP A 305 -31.63 -29.33 -70.75
N VAL A 306 -31.22 -30.47 -71.37
CA VAL A 306 -31.70 -31.01 -72.66
C VAL A 306 -31.83 -32.53 -72.53
#